data_19c3b9b0b134c4e3bf64b149e1ed4d79
#
_entry.id   19c3b9b0b134c4e3bf64b149e1ed4d79
#
_cell.length_a   1.000
_cell.length_b   1.000
_cell.length_c   1.000
_cell.angle_alpha   90.00
_cell.angle_beta   90.00
_cell.angle_gamma   90.00
#
_symmetry.space_group_name_H-M   'P 1'
#
loop_
_entity.id
_entity.type
_entity.pdbx_description
1 polymer ?
#
loop_
_entity_poly.entity_id
_entity_poly.type
_entity_poly.pdbx_seq_one_letter_code
_entity_poly.pdbx_strand_id
1 'polypeptide(L)'
;MMTVFAFPVPGALPSDVYSQVAKPIAELGRSLPPGYSLVVSGEQAKTTEGFGQLLGVMAISGLMIYLALVFQFRNAVKPLIVFAAVPYGLVAALASLWVMRSSFGFMALLGMVSLIGVIVSHVIVLFDFIEEMHAKGEPFEDSLLDAGIIRLRPVLITVLATVLALFPLALHGGPLWQPLCYAQIGGLLFATVVTLILVPVIYSIAVLDLKIIKWETKEPQA
;
A
#
# COMPACT_ATOMS: atom_id res chain seq x y z
N MET A 1 -26.00 26.79 16.54
CA MET A 1 -25.42 25.96 15.46
C MET A 1 -26.48 24.94 15.07
N MET A 2 -26.91 24.92 13.82
CA MET A 2 -27.88 23.93 13.31
C MET A 2 -27.15 22.94 12.44
N THR A 3 -27.33 21.65 12.67
CA THR A 3 -26.65 20.59 11.90
C THR A 3 -27.69 19.77 11.17
N VAL A 4 -27.57 19.63 9.87
CA VAL A 4 -28.42 18.77 9.03
C VAL A 4 -27.62 17.55 8.63
N PHE A 5 -28.13 16.36 8.93
CA PHE A 5 -27.51 15.09 8.55
C PHE A 5 -28.23 14.53 7.32
N ALA A 6 -27.43 14.18 6.31
CA ALA A 6 -27.93 13.46 5.14
C ALA A 6 -27.14 12.14 5.01
N PHE A 7 -27.87 11.04 4.90
CA PHE A 7 -27.27 9.71 4.74
C PHE A 7 -27.54 9.22 3.31
N PRO A 8 -26.51 8.83 2.56
CA PRO A 8 -26.70 8.23 1.25
C PRO A 8 -27.42 6.88 1.38
N VAL A 9 -28.15 6.49 0.35
CA VAL A 9 -28.73 5.13 0.27
C VAL A 9 -27.63 4.09 0.26
N PRO A 10 -27.85 2.89 0.82
CA PRO A 10 -26.88 1.81 0.78
C PRO A 10 -26.40 1.54 -0.66
N GLY A 11 -25.10 1.57 -0.87
CA GLY A 11 -24.46 1.36 -2.18
C GLY A 11 -24.18 2.63 -2.98
N ALA A 12 -24.67 3.81 -2.56
CA ALA A 12 -24.29 5.08 -3.18
C ALA A 12 -23.04 5.68 -2.49
N LEU A 13 -22.11 6.18 -3.28
CA LEU A 13 -20.94 6.90 -2.79
C LEU A 13 -21.36 8.27 -2.24
N PRO A 14 -20.94 8.65 -1.03
CA PRO A 14 -21.19 9.99 -0.51
C PRO A 14 -20.68 11.11 -1.42
N SER A 15 -19.56 10.88 -2.11
CA SER A 15 -18.99 11.80 -3.10
C SER A 15 -19.90 12.03 -4.30
N ASP A 16 -20.53 10.97 -4.81
CA ASP A 16 -21.41 11.06 -5.99
C ASP A 16 -22.70 11.80 -5.64
N VAL A 17 -23.28 11.49 -4.46
CA VAL A 17 -24.45 12.21 -3.95
C VAL A 17 -24.11 13.68 -3.73
N TYR A 18 -22.96 13.97 -3.12
CA TYR A 18 -22.53 15.35 -2.90
C TYR A 18 -22.33 16.11 -4.21
N SER A 19 -21.73 15.48 -5.22
CA SER A 19 -21.50 16.14 -6.52
C SER A 19 -22.81 16.63 -7.18
N GLN A 20 -23.91 15.90 -6.98
CA GLN A 20 -25.23 16.26 -7.50
C GLN A 20 -25.85 17.45 -6.75
N VAL A 21 -25.58 17.57 -5.45
CA VAL A 21 -26.16 18.63 -4.59
C VAL A 21 -25.21 19.79 -4.31
N ALA A 22 -23.97 19.73 -4.78
CA ALA A 22 -22.92 20.72 -4.51
C ALA A 22 -23.32 22.14 -5.01
N LYS A 23 -23.92 22.22 -6.22
CA LYS A 23 -24.39 23.50 -6.77
C LYS A 23 -25.52 24.12 -5.96
N PRO A 24 -26.65 23.42 -5.67
CA PRO A 24 -27.68 23.92 -4.79
C PRO A 24 -27.17 24.34 -3.40
N ILE A 25 -26.26 23.58 -2.80
CA ILE A 25 -25.66 23.91 -1.49
C ILE A 25 -24.85 25.20 -1.56
N ALA A 26 -24.06 25.40 -2.64
CA ALA A 26 -23.28 26.61 -2.83
C ALA A 26 -24.19 27.85 -3.05
N GLU A 27 -25.31 27.70 -3.77
CA GLU A 27 -26.27 28.76 -3.97
C GLU A 27 -26.98 29.13 -2.66
N LEU A 28 -27.36 28.12 -1.87
CA LEU A 28 -27.92 28.33 -0.55
C LEU A 28 -26.94 29.07 0.37
N GLY A 29 -25.68 28.69 0.34
CA GLY A 29 -24.60 29.36 1.12
C GLY A 29 -24.47 30.85 0.79
N ARG A 30 -24.68 31.23 -0.49
CA ARG A 30 -24.65 32.63 -0.93
C ARG A 30 -25.88 33.40 -0.56
N SER A 31 -27.01 32.75 -0.37
CA SER A 31 -28.29 33.37 -0.01
C SER A 31 -28.45 33.55 1.51
N LEU A 32 -27.55 33.08 2.33
CA LEU A 32 -27.59 33.19 3.78
C LEU A 32 -27.41 34.66 4.22
N PRO A 33 -28.11 35.10 5.27
CA PRO A 33 -27.92 36.43 5.86
C PRO A 33 -26.49 36.63 6.39
N PRO A 34 -26.01 37.90 6.48
CA PRO A 34 -24.69 38.18 7.05
C PRO A 34 -24.57 37.60 8.48
N GLY A 35 -23.44 36.92 8.75
CA GLY A 35 -23.22 36.26 10.04
C GLY A 35 -23.50 34.75 10.06
N TYR A 36 -24.09 34.20 8.99
CA TYR A 36 -24.25 32.76 8.84
C TYR A 36 -23.28 32.21 7.81
N SER A 37 -22.65 31.05 8.12
CA SER A 37 -21.81 30.31 7.19
C SER A 37 -22.29 28.85 7.09
N LEU A 38 -22.33 28.33 5.89
CA LEU A 38 -22.65 26.93 5.64
C LEU A 38 -21.34 26.16 5.51
N VAL A 39 -21.11 25.20 6.41
CA VAL A 39 -19.94 24.36 6.41
C VAL A 39 -20.37 22.93 6.08
N VAL A 40 -19.85 22.40 4.98
CA VAL A 40 -20.01 20.98 4.64
C VAL A 40 -19.00 20.20 5.44
N SER A 41 -19.45 19.26 6.25
CA SER A 41 -18.61 18.37 7.06
C SER A 41 -18.94 16.91 6.76
N GLY A 42 -18.15 16.00 7.31
CA GLY A 42 -18.28 14.57 7.10
C GLY A 42 -17.19 13.98 6.24
N GLU A 43 -17.46 12.86 5.61
CA GLU A 43 -16.47 12.11 4.81
C GLU A 43 -15.93 12.94 3.63
N GLN A 44 -16.81 13.74 2.99
CA GLN A 44 -16.42 14.58 1.86
C GLN A 44 -15.41 15.66 2.21
N ALA A 45 -15.58 16.34 3.33
CA ALA A 45 -14.63 17.35 3.80
C ALA A 45 -13.28 16.72 4.15
N LYS A 46 -13.32 15.58 4.84
CA LYS A 46 -12.12 14.80 5.17
C LYS A 46 -11.41 14.29 3.91
N THR A 47 -12.15 13.89 2.90
CA THR A 47 -11.60 13.43 1.62
C THR A 47 -10.86 14.56 0.92
N THR A 48 -11.47 15.74 0.79
CA THR A 48 -10.87 16.85 0.03
C THR A 48 -9.63 17.43 0.73
N GLU A 49 -9.68 17.64 2.04
CA GLU A 49 -8.55 18.15 2.82
C GLU A 49 -7.49 17.06 3.05
N GLY A 50 -7.92 15.83 3.31
CA GLY A 50 -7.05 14.70 3.63
C GLY A 50 -6.23 14.20 2.45
N PHE A 51 -6.75 14.25 1.20
CA PHE A 51 -6.02 13.79 0.03
C PHE A 51 -4.71 14.57 -0.19
N GLY A 52 -4.76 15.90 -0.12
CA GLY A 52 -3.57 16.73 -0.30
C GLY A 52 -2.53 16.52 0.79
N GLN A 53 -2.97 16.46 2.04
CA GLN A 53 -2.09 16.21 3.19
C GLN A 53 -1.51 14.79 3.15
N LEU A 54 -2.32 13.79 2.78
CA LEU A 54 -1.90 12.41 2.70
C LEU A 54 -0.82 12.19 1.63
N LEU A 55 -0.98 12.80 0.45
CA LEU A 55 0.02 12.75 -0.61
C LEU A 55 1.35 13.37 -0.16
N GLY A 56 1.31 14.49 0.55
CA GLY A 56 2.51 15.12 1.11
C GLY A 56 3.22 14.21 2.13
N VAL A 57 2.46 13.64 3.05
CA VAL A 57 3.01 12.69 4.05
C VAL A 57 3.55 11.43 3.37
N MET A 58 2.86 10.89 2.36
CA MET A 58 3.33 9.74 1.59
C MET A 58 4.66 10.03 0.87
N ALA A 59 4.80 11.20 0.26
CA ALA A 59 6.03 11.57 -0.42
C ALA A 59 7.21 11.69 0.56
N ILE A 60 7.00 12.33 1.71
CA ILE A 60 8.01 12.46 2.76
C ILE A 60 8.36 11.07 3.33
N SER A 61 7.36 10.25 3.66
CA SER A 61 7.57 8.90 4.20
C SER A 61 8.29 8.00 3.19
N GLY A 62 7.90 8.06 1.92
CA GLY A 62 8.57 7.32 0.84
C GLY A 62 10.03 7.73 0.68
N LEU A 63 10.31 9.03 0.74
CA LEU A 63 11.69 9.54 0.70
C LEU A 63 12.50 9.06 1.91
N MET A 64 11.92 9.11 3.12
CA MET A 64 12.59 8.65 4.33
C MET A 64 12.88 7.14 4.29
N ILE A 65 11.93 6.33 3.82
CA ILE A 65 12.12 4.90 3.62
C ILE A 65 13.22 4.67 2.57
N TYR A 66 13.18 5.38 1.45
CA TYR A 66 14.21 5.28 0.41
C TYR A 66 15.61 5.57 0.96
N LEU A 67 15.76 6.67 1.70
CA LEU A 67 17.04 7.04 2.31
C LEU A 67 17.51 5.99 3.33
N ALA A 68 16.61 5.48 4.17
CA ALA A 68 16.93 4.41 5.13
C ALA A 68 17.43 3.14 4.41
N LEU A 69 16.80 2.76 3.30
CA LEU A 69 17.20 1.61 2.50
C LEU A 69 18.53 1.83 1.78
N VAL A 70 18.78 3.05 1.27
CA VAL A 70 20.10 3.40 0.69
C VAL A 70 21.21 3.25 1.74
N PHE A 71 20.94 3.69 2.97
CA PHE A 71 21.87 3.51 4.10
C PHE A 71 22.08 2.02 4.44
N GLN A 72 21.00 1.24 4.49
CA GLN A 72 21.01 -0.18 4.82
C GLN A 72 21.81 -0.98 3.78
N PHE A 73 21.48 -0.83 2.51
CA PHE A 73 22.07 -1.62 1.42
C PHE A 73 23.32 -1.00 0.82
N ARG A 74 23.73 0.20 1.25
CA ARG A 74 24.85 0.97 0.69
C ARG A 74 24.82 1.07 -0.84
N ASN A 75 23.64 1.06 -1.41
CA ASN A 75 23.39 1.11 -2.85
C ASN A 75 22.07 1.85 -3.13
N ALA A 76 22.09 2.74 -4.11
CA ALA A 76 20.90 3.54 -4.46
C ALA A 76 19.91 2.79 -5.39
N VAL A 77 20.37 1.72 -6.07
CA VAL A 77 19.52 0.99 -7.03
C VAL A 77 18.66 -0.07 -6.33
N LYS A 78 19.20 -0.75 -5.32
CA LYS A 78 18.47 -1.81 -4.60
C LYS A 78 17.11 -1.34 -4.03
N PRO A 79 16.99 -0.15 -3.39
CA PRO A 79 15.71 0.39 -2.96
C PRO A 79 14.69 0.57 -4.08
N LEU A 80 15.12 0.90 -5.30
CA LEU A 80 14.19 1.05 -6.43
C LEU A 80 13.51 -0.27 -6.79
N ILE A 81 14.23 -1.39 -6.67
CA ILE A 81 13.67 -2.74 -6.87
C ILE A 81 12.63 -3.05 -5.78
N VAL A 82 12.90 -2.66 -4.54
CA VAL A 82 11.92 -2.80 -3.44
C VAL A 82 10.64 -2.04 -3.76
N PHE A 83 10.75 -0.79 -4.22
CA PHE A 83 9.58 0.02 -4.59
C PHE A 83 8.86 -0.48 -5.86
N ALA A 84 9.53 -1.21 -6.75
CA ALA A 84 8.90 -1.79 -7.93
C ALA A 84 7.80 -2.82 -7.61
N ALA A 85 7.79 -3.39 -6.41
CA ALA A 85 6.73 -4.28 -5.96
C ALA A 85 5.42 -3.56 -5.58
N VAL A 86 5.49 -2.28 -5.20
CA VAL A 86 4.34 -1.50 -4.71
C VAL A 86 3.20 -1.38 -5.72
N PRO A 87 3.42 -1.05 -7.01
CA PRO A 87 2.34 -0.93 -7.99
C PRO A 87 1.49 -2.19 -8.12
N TYR A 88 2.09 -3.36 -8.03
CA TYR A 88 1.36 -4.64 -8.14
C TYR A 88 0.40 -4.84 -6.97
N GLY A 89 0.81 -4.48 -5.76
CA GLY A 89 -0.07 -4.52 -4.59
C GLY A 89 -1.22 -3.53 -4.69
N LEU A 90 -0.97 -2.33 -5.22
CA LEU A 90 -2.02 -1.34 -5.43
C LEU A 90 -3.06 -1.79 -6.47
N VAL A 91 -2.60 -2.38 -7.58
CA VAL A 91 -3.50 -2.97 -8.58
C VAL A 91 -4.35 -4.07 -7.95
N ALA A 92 -3.75 -4.93 -7.13
CA ALA A 92 -4.48 -5.98 -6.44
C ALA A 92 -5.50 -5.43 -5.42
N ALA A 93 -5.17 -4.37 -4.70
CA ALA A 93 -6.09 -3.70 -3.79
C ALA A 93 -7.30 -3.12 -4.54
N LEU A 94 -7.06 -2.47 -5.69
CA LEU A 94 -8.14 -1.97 -6.54
C LEU A 94 -9.01 -3.10 -7.10
N ALA A 95 -8.39 -4.19 -7.55
CA ALA A 95 -9.11 -5.37 -8.01
C ALA A 95 -9.98 -6.00 -6.90
N SER A 96 -9.46 -6.06 -5.67
CA SER A 96 -10.21 -6.53 -4.51
C SER A 96 -11.44 -5.65 -4.21
N LEU A 97 -11.29 -4.33 -4.24
CA LEU A 97 -12.41 -3.40 -4.08
C LEU A 97 -13.47 -3.60 -5.18
N TRP A 98 -13.03 -3.81 -6.42
CA TRP A 98 -13.92 -4.06 -7.53
C TRP A 98 -14.70 -5.37 -7.39
N VAL A 99 -14.03 -6.46 -7.02
CA VAL A 99 -14.65 -7.78 -6.77
C VAL A 99 -15.68 -7.72 -5.64
N MET A 100 -15.32 -7.02 -4.55
CA MET A 100 -16.20 -6.84 -3.38
C MET A 100 -17.29 -5.78 -3.61
N ARG A 101 -17.32 -5.15 -4.79
CA ARG A 101 -18.23 -4.04 -5.13
C ARG A 101 -18.24 -2.93 -4.08
N SER A 102 -17.08 -2.68 -3.51
CA SER A 102 -16.86 -1.68 -2.48
C SER A 102 -16.45 -0.36 -3.11
N SER A 103 -16.94 0.73 -2.56
CA SER A 103 -16.65 2.06 -3.07
C SER A 103 -15.21 2.48 -2.80
N PHE A 104 -14.61 3.19 -3.75
CA PHE A 104 -13.31 3.81 -3.58
C PHE A 104 -13.46 5.17 -2.89
N GLY A 105 -13.35 5.18 -1.57
CA GLY A 105 -13.42 6.39 -0.74
C GLY A 105 -12.12 6.62 0.03
N PHE A 106 -12.16 7.58 0.96
CA PHE A 106 -11.01 7.93 1.80
C PHE A 106 -10.48 6.72 2.61
N MET A 107 -11.35 5.87 3.12
CA MET A 107 -10.95 4.68 3.87
C MET A 107 -10.26 3.63 3.00
N ALA A 108 -10.69 3.44 1.75
CA ALA A 108 -10.00 2.57 0.80
C ALA A 108 -8.58 3.09 0.50
N LEU A 109 -8.44 4.41 0.32
CA LEU A 109 -7.14 5.04 0.14
C LEU A 109 -6.22 4.82 1.35
N LEU A 110 -6.72 5.00 2.57
CA LEU A 110 -5.95 4.71 3.79
C LEU A 110 -5.50 3.25 3.85
N GLY A 111 -6.38 2.31 3.45
CA GLY A 111 -6.04 0.89 3.34
C GLY A 111 -4.89 0.65 2.35
N MET A 112 -4.93 1.29 1.19
CA MET A 112 -3.87 1.19 0.19
C MET A 112 -2.55 1.82 0.66
N VAL A 113 -2.59 2.96 1.33
CA VAL A 113 -1.38 3.60 1.90
C VAL A 113 -0.74 2.70 2.96
N SER A 114 -1.54 2.13 3.85
CA SER A 114 -1.07 1.16 4.83
C SER A 114 -0.48 -0.08 4.17
N LEU A 115 -1.11 -0.58 3.10
CA LEU A 115 -0.64 -1.73 2.32
C LEU A 115 0.76 -1.50 1.73
N ILE A 116 1.07 -0.29 1.24
CA ILE A 116 2.40 0.06 0.72
C ILE A 116 3.47 -0.22 1.78
N GLY A 117 3.27 0.23 3.01
CA GLY A 117 4.21 0.01 4.11
C GLY A 117 4.45 -1.48 4.40
N VAL A 118 3.38 -2.28 4.38
CA VAL A 118 3.46 -3.72 4.62
C VAL A 118 4.20 -4.43 3.47
N ILE A 119 3.91 -4.09 2.21
CA ILE A 119 4.60 -4.66 1.05
C ILE A 119 6.10 -4.35 1.10
N VAL A 120 6.46 -3.09 1.32
CA VAL A 120 7.86 -2.67 1.41
C VAL A 120 8.57 -3.44 2.53
N SER A 121 7.94 -3.59 3.70
CA SER A 121 8.49 -4.36 4.83
C SER A 121 8.78 -5.82 4.46
N HIS A 122 7.86 -6.50 3.75
CA HIS A 122 8.06 -7.89 3.33
C HIS A 122 9.19 -8.03 2.31
N VAL A 123 9.28 -7.08 1.36
CA VAL A 123 10.33 -7.08 0.33
C VAL A 123 11.70 -6.82 0.94
N ILE A 124 11.81 -5.90 1.93
CA ILE A 124 13.07 -5.63 2.65
C ILE A 124 13.61 -6.90 3.29
N VAL A 125 12.75 -7.65 4.00
CA VAL A 125 13.17 -8.89 4.68
C VAL A 125 13.68 -9.94 3.69
N LEU A 126 13.09 -10.02 2.49
CA LEU A 126 13.59 -10.90 1.43
C LEU A 126 14.95 -10.45 0.90
N PHE A 127 15.11 -9.15 0.67
CA PHE A 127 16.39 -8.57 0.23
C PHE A 127 17.50 -8.75 1.26
N ASP A 128 17.23 -8.50 2.53
CA ASP A 128 18.21 -8.71 3.61
C ASP A 128 18.75 -10.15 3.61
N PHE A 129 17.87 -11.13 3.38
CA PHE A 129 18.29 -12.53 3.30
C PHE A 129 19.17 -12.79 2.08
N ILE A 130 18.84 -12.28 0.91
CA ILE A 130 19.65 -12.41 -0.30
C ILE A 130 21.06 -11.81 -0.06
N GLU A 131 21.14 -10.64 0.57
CA GLU A 131 22.42 -10.00 0.89
C GLU A 131 23.21 -10.79 1.94
N GLU A 132 22.55 -11.42 2.90
CA GLU A 132 23.20 -12.29 3.89
C GLU A 132 23.84 -13.52 3.22
N MET A 133 23.12 -14.15 2.27
CA MET A 133 23.66 -15.29 1.51
C MET A 133 24.80 -14.86 0.59
N HIS A 134 24.68 -13.69 -0.04
CA HIS A 134 25.78 -13.10 -0.79
C HIS A 134 27.04 -12.88 0.07
N ALA A 135 26.86 -12.35 1.28
CA ALA A 135 27.99 -12.14 2.20
C ALA A 135 28.66 -13.45 2.65
N LYS A 136 27.92 -14.56 2.67
CA LYS A 136 28.42 -15.91 2.97
C LYS A 136 29.16 -16.55 1.78
N GLY A 137 29.07 -15.96 0.58
CA GLY A 137 29.72 -16.46 -0.64
C GLY A 137 28.94 -17.55 -1.36
N GLU A 138 27.65 -17.69 -1.11
CA GLU A 138 26.79 -18.64 -1.80
C GLU A 138 26.62 -18.29 -3.29
N PRO A 139 26.44 -19.29 -4.18
CA PRO A 139 26.12 -19.06 -5.58
C PRO A 139 24.85 -18.23 -5.73
N PHE A 140 24.81 -17.40 -6.78
CA PHE A 140 23.71 -16.47 -7.00
C PHE A 140 22.34 -17.16 -7.11
N GLU A 141 22.28 -18.24 -7.90
CA GLU A 141 21.03 -18.99 -8.13
C GLU A 141 20.51 -19.65 -6.85
N ASP A 142 21.38 -20.28 -6.07
CA ASP A 142 21.04 -20.93 -4.82
C ASP A 142 20.58 -19.91 -3.78
N SER A 143 21.23 -18.76 -3.68
CA SER A 143 20.86 -17.66 -2.79
C SER A 143 19.44 -17.13 -3.07
N LEU A 144 19.04 -17.03 -4.35
CA LEU A 144 17.70 -16.59 -4.74
C LEU A 144 16.64 -17.65 -4.43
N LEU A 145 16.92 -18.91 -4.70
CA LEU A 145 16.01 -20.03 -4.43
C LEU A 145 15.79 -20.19 -2.92
N ASP A 146 16.87 -20.18 -2.15
CA ASP A 146 16.83 -20.30 -0.70
C ASP A 146 16.11 -19.12 -0.05
N ALA A 147 16.33 -17.90 -0.55
CA ALA A 147 15.60 -16.74 -0.10
C ALA A 147 14.08 -16.91 -0.29
N GLY A 148 13.66 -17.39 -1.45
CA GLY A 148 12.24 -17.68 -1.75
C GLY A 148 11.66 -18.74 -0.82
N ILE A 149 12.37 -19.87 -0.64
CA ILE A 149 11.88 -21.03 0.13
C ILE A 149 11.87 -20.74 1.64
N ILE A 150 12.98 -20.22 2.18
CA ILE A 150 13.14 -20.02 3.62
C ILE A 150 12.23 -18.89 4.12
N ARG A 151 12.09 -17.82 3.33
CA ARG A 151 11.26 -16.66 3.70
C ARG A 151 9.77 -16.84 3.42
N LEU A 152 9.37 -17.81 2.61
CA LEU A 152 7.97 -18.13 2.33
C LEU A 152 7.17 -18.34 3.62
N ARG A 153 7.68 -19.18 4.52
CA ARG A 153 6.95 -19.56 5.75
C ARG A 153 6.73 -18.39 6.70
N PRO A 154 7.73 -17.61 7.11
CA PRO A 154 7.52 -16.42 7.96
C PRO A 154 6.59 -15.39 7.33
N VAL A 155 6.74 -15.11 6.03
CA VAL A 155 5.90 -14.13 5.32
C VAL A 155 4.45 -14.60 5.27
N LEU A 156 4.19 -15.87 4.95
CA LEU A 156 2.83 -16.40 4.97
C LEU A 156 2.18 -16.34 6.34
N ILE A 157 2.93 -16.61 7.41
CA ILE A 157 2.41 -16.51 8.79
C ILE A 157 1.98 -15.07 9.12
N THR A 158 2.81 -14.07 8.81
CA THR A 158 2.49 -12.67 9.08
C THR A 158 1.33 -12.17 8.24
N VAL A 159 1.26 -12.55 6.97
CA VAL A 159 0.17 -12.22 6.06
C VAL A 159 -1.14 -12.83 6.53
N LEU A 160 -1.15 -14.12 6.84
CA LEU A 160 -2.36 -14.80 7.34
C LEU A 160 -2.81 -14.23 8.68
N ALA A 161 -1.89 -13.92 9.59
CA ALA A 161 -2.22 -13.28 10.86
C ALA A 161 -2.89 -11.91 10.64
N THR A 162 -2.35 -11.09 9.73
CA THR A 162 -2.93 -9.78 9.39
C THR A 162 -4.30 -9.91 8.74
N VAL A 163 -4.46 -10.84 7.79
CA VAL A 163 -5.75 -11.11 7.13
C VAL A 163 -6.79 -11.57 8.16
N LEU A 164 -6.44 -12.52 9.03
CA LEU A 164 -7.34 -13.01 10.07
C LEU A 164 -7.71 -11.91 11.08
N ALA A 165 -6.79 -11.01 11.42
CA ALA A 165 -7.07 -9.88 12.29
C ALA A 165 -8.03 -8.86 11.67
N LEU A 166 -7.94 -8.64 10.34
CA LEU A 166 -8.82 -7.72 9.61
C LEU A 166 -10.18 -8.34 9.27
N PHE A 167 -10.28 -9.66 9.24
CA PHE A 167 -11.48 -10.37 8.80
C PHE A 167 -12.74 -10.01 9.61
N PRO A 168 -12.72 -9.96 10.96
CA PRO A 168 -13.90 -9.53 11.73
C PRO A 168 -14.32 -8.11 11.40
N LEU A 169 -13.36 -7.21 11.20
CA LEU A 169 -13.63 -5.81 10.84
C LEU A 169 -14.19 -5.70 9.41
N ALA A 170 -13.72 -6.54 8.49
CA ALA A 170 -14.25 -6.61 7.13
C ALA A 170 -15.71 -7.04 7.08
N LEU A 171 -16.13 -7.96 7.98
CA LEU A 171 -17.51 -8.45 8.03
C LEU A 171 -18.46 -7.55 8.82
N HIS A 172 -18.01 -7.02 9.95
CA HIS A 172 -18.87 -6.32 10.92
C HIS A 172 -18.51 -4.85 11.14
N GLY A 173 -17.47 -4.32 10.50
CA GLY A 173 -17.01 -2.93 10.67
C GLY A 173 -17.91 -1.88 10.01
N GLY A 174 -18.91 -2.31 9.26
CA GLY A 174 -19.84 -1.43 8.58
C GLY A 174 -19.23 -0.74 7.35
N PRO A 175 -20.06 0.07 6.63
CA PRO A 175 -19.68 0.65 5.33
C PRO A 175 -18.42 1.54 5.37
N LEU A 176 -18.08 2.08 6.55
CA LEU A 176 -16.93 2.96 6.71
C LEU A 176 -15.60 2.17 6.67
N TRP A 177 -15.52 1.03 7.38
CA TRP A 177 -14.28 0.28 7.54
C TRP A 177 -14.07 -0.82 6.50
N GLN A 178 -15.14 -1.32 5.92
CA GLN A 178 -15.11 -2.39 4.92
C GLN A 178 -14.18 -2.10 3.74
N PRO A 179 -14.22 -0.90 3.09
CA PRO A 179 -13.34 -0.60 1.96
C PRO A 179 -11.85 -0.67 2.32
N LEU A 180 -11.48 -0.20 3.51
CA LEU A 180 -10.11 -0.29 4.02
C LEU A 180 -9.67 -1.75 4.16
N CYS A 181 -10.51 -2.58 4.77
CA CYS A 181 -10.19 -3.99 5.00
C CYS A 181 -10.10 -4.77 3.69
N TYR A 182 -11.03 -4.55 2.76
CA TYR A 182 -11.02 -5.24 1.46
C TYR A 182 -9.80 -4.87 0.63
N ALA A 183 -9.42 -3.58 0.59
CA ALA A 183 -8.20 -3.15 -0.08
C ALA A 183 -6.95 -3.80 0.52
N GLN A 184 -6.88 -3.86 1.86
CA GLN A 184 -5.72 -4.39 2.57
C GLN A 184 -5.64 -5.91 2.48
N ILE A 185 -6.73 -6.65 2.69
CA ILE A 185 -6.77 -8.11 2.62
C ILE A 185 -6.43 -8.59 1.21
N GLY A 186 -7.15 -8.10 0.20
CA GLY A 186 -6.94 -8.54 -1.18
C GLY A 186 -5.59 -8.09 -1.73
N GLY A 187 -5.21 -6.84 -1.45
CA GLY A 187 -3.90 -6.33 -1.84
C GLY A 187 -2.75 -7.11 -1.22
N LEU A 188 -2.84 -7.43 0.09
CA LEU A 188 -1.79 -8.15 0.80
C LEU A 188 -1.65 -9.61 0.33
N LEU A 189 -2.75 -10.33 0.16
CA LEU A 189 -2.73 -11.71 -0.31
C LEU A 189 -2.09 -11.82 -1.70
N PHE A 190 -2.53 -10.98 -2.63
CA PHE A 190 -2.00 -11.00 -3.99
C PHE A 190 -0.56 -10.49 -4.05
N ALA A 191 -0.25 -9.37 -3.37
CA ALA A 191 1.09 -8.82 -3.33
C ALA A 191 2.11 -9.82 -2.78
N THR A 192 1.72 -10.63 -1.79
CA THR A 192 2.61 -11.65 -1.23
C THR A 192 3.03 -12.68 -2.27
N VAL A 193 2.08 -13.19 -3.06
CA VAL A 193 2.38 -14.14 -4.13
C VAL A 193 3.27 -13.50 -5.20
N VAL A 194 2.90 -12.28 -5.61
CA VAL A 194 3.64 -11.56 -6.65
C VAL A 194 5.05 -11.21 -6.18
N THR A 195 5.22 -10.70 -4.96
CA THR A 195 6.54 -10.28 -4.47
C THR A 195 7.50 -11.44 -4.29
N LEU A 196 7.02 -12.61 -3.87
CA LEU A 196 7.86 -13.81 -3.74
C LEU A 196 8.42 -14.30 -5.09
N ILE A 197 7.72 -14.04 -6.19
CA ILE A 197 8.17 -14.39 -7.55
C ILE A 197 8.88 -13.21 -8.21
N LEU A 198 8.28 -12.04 -8.14
CA LEU A 198 8.73 -10.84 -8.86
C LEU A 198 10.07 -10.31 -8.35
N VAL A 199 10.26 -10.29 -7.02
CA VAL A 199 11.48 -9.73 -6.44
C VAL A 199 12.72 -10.51 -6.84
N PRO A 200 12.78 -11.86 -6.72
CA PRO A 200 13.89 -12.63 -7.25
C PRO A 200 14.13 -12.44 -8.75
N VAL A 201 13.07 -12.36 -9.54
CA VAL A 201 13.17 -12.15 -11.00
C VAL A 201 13.74 -10.77 -11.33
N ILE A 202 13.24 -9.69 -10.72
CA ILE A 202 13.78 -8.35 -10.96
C ILE A 202 15.23 -8.25 -10.47
N TYR A 203 15.54 -8.89 -9.35
CA TYR A 203 16.90 -8.92 -8.83
C TYR A 203 17.85 -9.68 -9.77
N SER A 204 17.41 -10.82 -10.32
CA SER A 204 18.15 -11.57 -11.33
C SER A 204 18.42 -10.73 -12.59
N ILE A 205 17.42 -10.01 -13.09
CA ILE A 205 17.59 -9.10 -14.24
C ILE A 205 18.62 -8.00 -13.90
N ALA A 206 18.56 -7.42 -12.70
CA ALA A 206 19.45 -6.35 -12.28
C ALA A 206 20.91 -6.81 -12.15
N VAL A 207 21.15 -8.08 -11.78
CA VAL A 207 22.49 -8.65 -11.63
C VAL A 207 23.00 -9.24 -12.94
N LEU A 208 22.22 -10.06 -13.64
CA LEU A 208 22.68 -10.83 -14.82
C LEU A 208 22.60 -10.01 -16.11
N ASP A 209 21.48 -9.33 -16.37
CA ASP A 209 21.24 -8.63 -17.63
C ASP A 209 21.76 -7.19 -17.58
N LEU A 210 21.35 -6.42 -16.59
CA LEU A 210 21.72 -5.02 -16.49
C LEU A 210 23.11 -4.80 -15.87
N LYS A 211 23.66 -5.79 -15.14
CA LYS A 211 24.95 -5.73 -14.46
C LYS A 211 25.14 -4.47 -13.60
N ILE A 212 24.05 -3.93 -13.09
CA ILE A 212 24.04 -2.74 -12.24
C ILE A 212 24.50 -3.10 -10.82
N ILE A 213 24.20 -4.33 -10.40
CA ILE A 213 24.59 -4.89 -9.11
C ILE A 213 25.64 -5.96 -9.39
N LYS A 214 26.85 -5.76 -8.86
CA LYS A 214 27.92 -6.76 -8.98
C LYS A 214 27.71 -7.84 -7.94
N TRP A 215 27.70 -9.10 -8.37
CA TRP A 215 27.74 -10.27 -7.51
C TRP A 215 29.16 -10.80 -7.51
N GLU A 216 29.92 -10.50 -6.46
CA GLU A 216 31.28 -11.03 -6.29
C GLU A 216 31.20 -12.28 -5.42
N THR A 217 31.33 -13.45 -6.00
CA THR A 217 31.60 -14.69 -5.25
C THR A 217 33.01 -14.59 -4.67
N LYS A 218 33.11 -14.45 -3.35
CA LYS A 218 34.40 -14.68 -2.69
C LYS A 218 34.75 -16.16 -2.89
N GLU A 219 35.84 -16.45 -3.61
CA GLU A 219 36.40 -17.80 -3.60
C GLU A 219 36.62 -18.22 -2.14
N PRO A 220 36.25 -19.46 -1.76
CA PRO A 220 36.53 -19.96 -0.44
C PRO A 220 38.03 -19.90 -0.22
N GLN A 221 38.45 -19.11 0.76
CA GLN A 221 39.86 -19.15 1.21
C GLN A 221 40.11 -20.56 1.72
N ALA A 222 40.96 -21.30 0.97
CA ALA A 222 41.40 -22.62 1.30
C ALA A 222 42.26 -22.64 2.58
#